data_a9c9511532c286c001353aa27d2e30d1
#
_entry.id   a9c9511532c286c001353aa27d2e30d1
#
_cell.length_a   1.000
_cell.length_b   1.000
_cell.length_c   1.000
_cell.angle_alpha   90.00
_cell.angle_beta   90.00
_cell.angle_gamma   90.00
#
_symmetry.space_group_name_H-M   'P 1'
#
loop_
_entity.id
_entity.type
_entity.pdbx_description
1 polymer ?
#
loop_
_entity_poly.entity_id
_entity_poly.type
_entity_poly.pdbx_seq_one_letter_code
_entity_poly.pdbx_strand_id
1 'polypeptide(L)'
;MFGSLTALPADPILGLLAKYREDSNPQKIDLGVGVYKNEAGHTAVLDCVKAAEKYRLDTEDTKVYIGPTGSPLFNEEMSKLVFGHHKVLLENRARTVSTPGGTGALRVAAEFINSCKAGATIWVSNPTWANHTGLFQAAGLTVKTYPYYDYENKNLDFDGMLAALKEVKADDAVLLHACCHNPSGMDLNKEQWQQVAEVAKDIGFLPLVDMAYQGFGESLDDDAYGLRLMADSVKEMIVCSSCSKNFGLYRERIGACTIIGESSHSVDIANSVLLTVIRCIYSMPPAHGAAIVETILHSDELQYLHGRFKSNEYCGYC
;
A
#
# COMPACT_ATOMS: atom_id res chain seq x y z
N MET A 1 -12.71 -33.16 10.52
CA MET A 1 -12.60 -31.74 10.19
C MET A 1 -12.04 -31.53 8.78
N PHE A 2 -10.81 -31.97 8.46
CA PHE A 2 -10.23 -31.75 7.12
C PHE A 2 -10.87 -32.58 6.00
N GLY A 3 -11.44 -33.76 6.29
CA GLY A 3 -12.07 -34.63 5.29
C GLY A 3 -13.35 -34.07 4.65
N SER A 4 -13.91 -32.99 5.19
CA SER A 4 -15.06 -32.28 4.61
C SER A 4 -14.66 -31.11 3.71
N LEU A 5 -13.34 -30.84 3.57
CA LEU A 5 -12.86 -29.74 2.73
C LEU A 5 -12.85 -30.17 1.26
N THR A 6 -13.26 -29.26 0.39
CA THR A 6 -13.10 -29.37 -1.05
C THR A 6 -11.90 -28.52 -1.50
N ALA A 7 -11.16 -28.99 -2.49
CA ALA A 7 -10.04 -28.25 -3.04
C ALA A 7 -10.53 -26.92 -3.65
N LEU A 8 -9.90 -25.83 -3.26
CA LEU A 8 -10.13 -24.55 -3.90
C LEU A 8 -9.39 -24.48 -5.25
N PRO A 9 -9.88 -23.71 -6.22
CA PRO A 9 -9.15 -23.48 -7.47
C PRO A 9 -7.80 -22.85 -7.15
N ALA A 10 -6.80 -23.17 -7.97
CA ALA A 10 -5.47 -22.52 -7.85
C ALA A 10 -5.60 -21.00 -8.03
N ASP A 11 -4.75 -20.27 -7.31
CA ASP A 11 -4.67 -18.82 -7.48
C ASP A 11 -4.39 -18.48 -8.95
N PRO A 12 -5.19 -17.60 -9.60
CA PRO A 12 -5.08 -17.33 -11.02
C PRO A 12 -3.69 -16.82 -11.45
N ILE A 13 -3.02 -16.05 -10.59
CA ILE A 13 -1.71 -15.46 -10.88
C ILE A 13 -0.60 -16.47 -10.59
N LEU A 14 -0.61 -17.09 -9.41
CA LEU A 14 0.42 -18.06 -9.02
C LEU A 14 0.36 -19.35 -9.87
N GLY A 15 -0.83 -19.74 -10.32
CA GLY A 15 -1.03 -20.86 -11.24
C GLY A 15 -0.40 -20.63 -12.62
N LEU A 16 -0.32 -19.38 -13.10
CA LEU A 16 0.33 -19.03 -14.36
C LEU A 16 1.84 -19.27 -14.32
N LEU A 17 2.48 -19.05 -13.18
CA LEU A 17 3.93 -19.27 -13.04
C LEU A 17 4.32 -20.75 -13.24
N ALA A 18 3.49 -21.68 -12.77
CA ALA A 18 3.70 -23.11 -13.01
C ALA A 18 3.58 -23.44 -14.50
N LYS A 19 2.51 -22.98 -15.16
CA LYS A 19 2.31 -23.15 -16.60
C LYS A 19 3.44 -22.54 -17.43
N TYR A 20 3.90 -21.32 -17.04
CA TYR A 20 5.04 -20.69 -17.71
C TYR A 20 6.31 -21.53 -17.61
N ARG A 21 6.59 -22.15 -16.46
CA ARG A 21 7.76 -23.02 -16.28
C ARG A 21 7.69 -24.29 -17.13
N GLU A 22 6.50 -24.86 -17.28
CA GLU A 22 6.25 -26.09 -18.04
C GLU A 22 6.22 -25.85 -19.55
N ASP A 23 5.95 -24.62 -20.01
CA ASP A 23 5.95 -24.29 -21.44
C ASP A 23 7.37 -24.33 -22.00
N SER A 24 7.58 -25.11 -23.05
CA SER A 24 8.86 -25.27 -23.74
C SER A 24 9.14 -24.23 -24.84
N ASN A 25 8.20 -23.30 -25.09
CA ASN A 25 8.38 -22.26 -26.11
C ASN A 25 9.53 -21.31 -25.74
N PRO A 26 10.60 -21.21 -26.51
CA PRO A 26 11.73 -20.34 -26.23
C PRO A 26 11.39 -18.84 -26.37
N GLN A 27 10.28 -18.49 -27.01
CA GLN A 27 9.81 -17.11 -27.18
C GLN A 27 8.78 -16.71 -26.14
N LYS A 28 8.55 -17.55 -25.13
CA LYS A 28 7.61 -17.22 -24.06
C LYS A 28 8.05 -16.01 -23.24
N ILE A 29 7.09 -15.16 -22.85
CA ILE A 29 7.31 -13.98 -22.03
C ILE A 29 6.59 -14.17 -20.70
N ASP A 30 7.29 -13.98 -19.57
CA ASP A 30 6.72 -14.08 -18.24
C ASP A 30 6.11 -12.73 -17.83
N LEU A 31 4.77 -12.68 -17.84
CA LEU A 31 3.97 -11.56 -17.33
C LEU A 31 3.14 -11.97 -16.11
N GLY A 32 3.47 -13.10 -15.48
CA GLY A 32 2.65 -13.68 -14.39
C GLY A 32 2.80 -12.96 -13.07
N VAL A 33 4.00 -12.55 -12.69
CA VAL A 33 4.27 -11.85 -11.41
C VAL A 33 4.83 -10.47 -11.70
N GLY A 34 4.16 -9.45 -11.17
CA GLY A 34 4.56 -8.04 -11.31
C GLY A 34 5.82 -7.72 -10.49
N VAL A 35 6.99 -8.05 -11.05
CA VAL A 35 8.31 -7.65 -10.56
C VAL A 35 9.06 -6.93 -11.66
N TYR A 36 9.82 -5.90 -11.30
CA TYR A 36 10.71 -5.25 -12.25
C TYR A 36 11.75 -6.25 -12.80
N LYS A 37 11.96 -6.24 -14.11
CA LYS A 37 13.02 -6.99 -14.79
C LYS A 37 13.79 -6.04 -15.71
N ASN A 38 15.12 -6.10 -15.65
CA ASN A 38 15.97 -5.37 -16.58
C ASN A 38 15.93 -6.03 -17.99
N GLU A 39 16.62 -5.43 -18.97
CA GLU A 39 16.67 -5.93 -20.35
C GLU A 39 17.15 -7.40 -20.47
N ALA A 40 17.96 -7.86 -19.52
CA ALA A 40 18.41 -9.25 -19.42
C ALA A 40 17.37 -10.17 -18.73
N GLY A 41 16.17 -9.65 -18.38
CA GLY A 41 15.13 -10.41 -17.67
C GLY A 41 15.43 -10.68 -16.19
N HIS A 42 16.38 -9.96 -15.60
CA HIS A 42 16.84 -10.17 -14.24
C HIS A 42 16.31 -9.08 -13.29
N THR A 43 15.80 -9.46 -12.12
CA THR A 43 15.43 -8.56 -11.02
C THR A 43 16.65 -8.34 -10.14
N ALA A 44 17.36 -7.24 -10.35
CA ALA A 44 18.55 -6.91 -9.58
C ALA A 44 18.21 -6.36 -8.19
N VAL A 45 19.07 -6.62 -7.21
CA VAL A 45 19.04 -5.93 -5.93
C VAL A 45 19.66 -4.55 -6.11
N LEU A 46 18.99 -3.49 -5.64
CA LEU A 46 19.45 -2.11 -5.77
C LEU A 46 20.78 -1.90 -5.01
N ASP A 47 21.64 -1.03 -5.53
CA ASP A 47 22.94 -0.75 -4.89
C ASP A 47 22.76 -0.08 -3.51
N CYS A 48 21.76 0.79 -3.34
CA CYS A 48 21.41 1.35 -2.03
C CYS A 48 20.96 0.27 -1.04
N VAL A 49 20.24 -0.77 -1.50
CA VAL A 49 19.86 -1.91 -0.66
C VAL A 49 21.08 -2.69 -0.22
N LYS A 50 21.99 -3.05 -1.13
CA LYS A 50 23.23 -3.75 -0.78
C LYS A 50 24.10 -2.96 0.20
N ALA A 51 24.21 -1.64 0.01
CA ALA A 51 24.95 -0.77 0.93
C ALA A 51 24.31 -0.73 2.32
N ALA A 52 22.96 -0.63 2.38
CA ALA A 52 22.22 -0.67 3.64
C ALA A 52 22.33 -2.04 4.34
N GLU A 53 22.23 -3.16 3.59
CA GLU A 53 22.45 -4.51 4.14
C GLU A 53 23.85 -4.67 4.74
N LYS A 54 24.87 -4.18 4.02
CA LYS A 54 26.24 -4.20 4.53
C LYS A 54 26.39 -3.37 5.80
N TYR A 55 25.85 -2.15 5.83
CA TYR A 55 25.84 -1.31 7.01
C TYR A 55 25.18 -2.01 8.20
N ARG A 56 24.02 -2.65 7.98
CA ARG A 56 23.33 -3.40 9.04
C ARG A 56 24.13 -4.59 9.52
N LEU A 57 24.78 -5.34 8.62
CA LEU A 57 25.64 -6.45 8.99
C LEU A 57 26.77 -6.00 9.91
N ASP A 58 27.36 -4.84 9.62
CA ASP A 58 28.53 -4.32 10.35
C ASP A 58 28.15 -3.66 11.70
N THR A 59 26.89 -3.20 11.87
CA THR A 59 26.48 -2.38 13.02
C THR A 59 25.39 -2.99 13.90
N GLU A 60 24.61 -3.96 13.40
CA GLU A 60 23.51 -4.56 14.16
C GLU A 60 24.06 -5.56 15.19
N ASP A 61 23.87 -5.25 16.47
CA ASP A 61 24.40 -6.03 17.60
C ASP A 61 23.34 -6.84 18.36
N THR A 62 22.04 -6.71 17.97
CA THR A 62 20.93 -7.36 18.67
C THR A 62 19.80 -7.79 17.74
N LYS A 63 19.10 -8.85 18.12
CA LYS A 63 17.88 -9.35 17.48
C LYS A 63 16.69 -9.37 18.46
N VAL A 64 16.71 -8.52 19.47
CA VAL A 64 15.63 -8.39 20.43
C VAL A 64 14.34 -7.90 19.77
N TYR A 65 13.19 -8.29 20.31
CA TYR A 65 11.88 -7.81 19.85
C TYR A 65 11.77 -6.29 19.90
N ILE A 66 11.28 -5.67 18.83
CA ILE A 66 11.09 -4.21 18.69
C ILE A 66 9.65 -3.74 18.98
N GLY A 67 8.75 -4.68 19.28
CA GLY A 67 7.35 -4.36 19.59
C GLY A 67 6.41 -4.30 18.39
N PRO A 68 5.10 -4.15 18.65
CA PRO A 68 4.08 -4.26 17.60
C PRO A 68 4.09 -3.12 16.59
N THR A 69 4.62 -1.95 16.93
CA THR A 69 4.75 -0.81 16.02
C THR A 69 5.84 -1.02 14.96
N GLY A 70 6.80 -1.93 15.19
CA GLY A 70 8.03 -1.99 14.42
C GLY A 70 9.03 -0.91 14.83
N SER A 71 10.04 -0.64 13.97
CA SER A 71 11.07 0.37 14.22
C SER A 71 10.48 1.79 14.22
N PRO A 72 10.71 2.60 15.27
CA PRO A 72 10.28 3.99 15.30
C PRO A 72 10.89 4.82 14.16
N LEU A 73 12.18 4.60 13.82
CA LEU A 73 12.86 5.31 12.74
C LEU A 73 12.23 4.96 11.38
N PHE A 74 11.96 3.68 11.11
CA PHE A 74 11.25 3.29 9.90
C PHE A 74 9.89 3.97 9.79
N ASN A 75 9.11 4.00 10.87
CA ASN A 75 7.79 4.60 10.88
C ASN A 75 7.85 6.10 10.61
N GLU A 76 8.83 6.81 11.17
CA GLU A 76 9.07 8.23 10.94
C GLU A 76 9.47 8.49 9.49
N GLU A 77 10.46 7.77 8.96
CA GLU A 77 10.95 7.96 7.59
C GLU A 77 9.89 7.59 6.54
N MET A 78 9.11 6.54 6.78
CA MET A 78 7.97 6.21 5.91
C MET A 78 6.89 7.29 5.93
N SER A 79 6.60 7.88 7.10
CA SER A 79 5.68 9.00 7.20
C SER A 79 6.16 10.21 6.40
N LYS A 80 7.46 10.53 6.48
CA LYS A 80 8.08 11.60 5.68
C LYS A 80 8.03 11.30 4.18
N LEU A 81 8.31 10.06 3.78
CA LEU A 81 8.24 9.64 2.38
C LEU A 81 6.84 9.82 1.79
N VAL A 82 5.82 9.40 2.52
CA VAL A 82 4.42 9.45 2.08
C VAL A 82 3.86 10.86 2.14
N PHE A 83 4.04 11.56 3.26
CA PHE A 83 3.38 12.85 3.52
C PHE A 83 4.28 14.07 3.25
N GLY A 84 5.62 13.91 3.15
CA GLY A 84 6.53 15.04 3.06
C GLY A 84 6.46 15.91 4.31
N HIS A 85 6.35 17.23 4.12
CA HIS A 85 6.18 18.23 5.19
C HIS A 85 4.69 18.56 5.46
N HIS A 86 3.80 17.60 5.22
CA HIS A 86 2.37 17.82 5.35
C HIS A 86 1.95 18.18 6.78
N LYS A 87 0.93 19.05 6.91
CA LYS A 87 0.43 19.52 8.21
C LYS A 87 -0.02 18.41 9.14
N VAL A 88 -0.51 17.28 8.63
CA VAL A 88 -0.97 16.14 9.43
C VAL A 88 0.14 15.57 10.33
N LEU A 89 1.41 15.65 9.89
CA LEU A 89 2.58 15.28 10.70
C LEU A 89 2.92 16.38 11.72
N LEU A 90 2.90 17.65 11.28
CA LEU A 90 3.18 18.81 12.14
C LEU A 90 2.16 18.95 13.27
N GLU A 91 0.90 18.63 13.02
CA GLU A 91 -0.22 18.62 13.99
C GLU A 91 -0.25 17.33 14.83
N ASN A 92 0.69 16.41 14.60
CA ASN A 92 0.78 15.13 15.30
C ASN A 92 -0.50 14.27 15.21
N ARG A 93 -1.18 14.30 14.06
CA ARG A 93 -2.44 13.62 13.79
C ARG A 93 -2.28 12.27 13.10
N ALA A 94 -1.07 11.84 12.80
CA ALA A 94 -0.77 10.56 12.15
C ALA A 94 -0.03 9.60 13.10
N ARG A 95 -0.33 8.31 12.97
CA ARG A 95 0.43 7.21 13.60
C ARG A 95 0.73 6.17 12.55
N THR A 96 2.00 5.88 12.36
CA THR A 96 2.49 4.90 11.39
C THR A 96 3.04 3.69 12.11
N VAL A 97 2.71 2.51 11.60
CA VAL A 97 3.22 1.22 12.07
C VAL A 97 3.79 0.42 10.92
N SER A 98 4.88 -0.27 11.16
CA SER A 98 5.48 -1.20 10.21
C SER A 98 4.61 -2.45 10.05
N THR A 99 4.54 -3.00 8.83
CA THR A 99 3.69 -4.15 8.50
C THR A 99 4.41 -5.14 7.58
N PRO A 100 3.98 -6.42 7.54
CA PRO A 100 4.51 -7.41 6.60
C PRO A 100 4.09 -7.12 5.15
N GLY A 101 4.65 -6.07 4.55
CA GLY A 101 4.33 -5.58 3.21
C GLY A 101 2.98 -4.85 3.13
N GLY A 102 2.63 -4.36 1.94
CA GLY A 102 1.34 -3.71 1.68
C GLY A 102 0.14 -4.61 1.98
N THR A 103 0.24 -5.91 1.71
CA THR A 103 -0.81 -6.87 2.07
C THR A 103 -1.05 -6.93 3.57
N GLY A 104 0.03 -6.90 4.37
CA GLY A 104 -0.07 -6.82 5.84
C GLY A 104 -0.69 -5.50 6.29
N ALA A 105 -0.35 -4.37 5.64
CA ALA A 105 -0.94 -3.07 5.91
C ALA A 105 -2.46 -3.07 5.66
N LEU A 106 -2.88 -3.56 4.50
CA LEU A 106 -4.30 -3.68 4.14
C LEU A 106 -5.06 -4.61 5.08
N ARG A 107 -4.44 -5.74 5.50
CA ARG A 107 -5.09 -6.66 6.47
C ARG A 107 -5.24 -6.01 7.84
N VAL A 108 -4.22 -5.33 8.33
CA VAL A 108 -4.27 -4.59 9.60
C VAL A 108 -5.33 -3.48 9.52
N ALA A 109 -5.38 -2.72 8.44
CA ALA A 109 -6.40 -1.69 8.22
C ALA A 109 -7.82 -2.29 8.20
N ALA A 110 -8.02 -3.41 7.53
CA ALA A 110 -9.32 -4.08 7.45
C ALA A 110 -9.81 -4.58 8.81
N GLU A 111 -8.95 -5.24 9.57
CA GLU A 111 -9.27 -5.68 10.94
C GLU A 111 -9.52 -4.49 11.88
N PHE A 112 -8.77 -3.41 11.72
CA PHE A 112 -8.97 -2.17 12.47
C PHE A 112 -10.34 -1.56 12.15
N ILE A 113 -10.71 -1.43 10.87
CA ILE A 113 -12.04 -0.94 10.44
C ILE A 113 -13.15 -1.83 11.03
N ASN A 114 -12.99 -3.16 10.96
CA ASN A 114 -13.96 -4.10 11.55
C ASN A 114 -14.04 -3.99 13.07
N SER A 115 -12.95 -3.64 13.74
CA SER A 115 -12.91 -3.39 15.20
C SER A 115 -13.63 -2.09 15.56
N CYS A 116 -13.58 -1.07 14.69
CA CYS A 116 -14.32 0.19 14.87
C CYS A 116 -15.82 -0.01 14.61
N LYS A 117 -16.17 -0.78 13.57
CA LYS A 117 -17.54 -1.08 13.18
C LYS A 117 -17.62 -2.50 12.60
N ALA A 118 -18.16 -3.42 13.40
CA ALA A 118 -18.31 -4.82 12.98
C ALA A 118 -19.16 -4.94 11.71
N GLY A 119 -18.64 -5.65 10.71
CA GLY A 119 -19.29 -5.85 9.41
C GLY A 119 -19.39 -4.59 8.55
N ALA A 120 -18.55 -3.58 8.79
CA ALA A 120 -18.50 -2.37 7.97
C ALA A 120 -18.40 -2.69 6.48
N THR A 121 -18.97 -1.83 5.64
CA THR A 121 -18.84 -1.93 4.18
C THR A 121 -17.57 -1.23 3.72
N ILE A 122 -16.81 -1.89 2.84
CA ILE A 122 -15.74 -1.27 2.08
C ILE A 122 -16.06 -1.31 0.60
N TRP A 123 -15.92 -0.16 -0.07
CA TRP A 123 -16.10 -0.02 -1.50
C TRP A 123 -14.74 -0.07 -2.19
N VAL A 124 -14.61 -0.88 -3.23
CA VAL A 124 -13.38 -1.05 -4.02
C VAL A 124 -13.66 -0.73 -5.48
N SER A 125 -12.65 -0.30 -6.23
CA SER A 125 -12.78 -0.05 -7.67
C SER A 125 -13.12 -1.34 -8.44
N ASN A 126 -13.81 -1.20 -9.56
CA ASN A 126 -14.03 -2.29 -10.51
C ASN A 126 -13.40 -1.92 -11.88
N PRO A 127 -12.29 -2.59 -12.28
CA PRO A 127 -11.54 -3.63 -11.54
C PRO A 127 -10.72 -3.09 -10.36
N THR A 128 -10.20 -4.00 -9.55
CA THR A 128 -9.24 -3.72 -8.47
C THR A 128 -8.19 -4.82 -8.39
N TRP A 129 -7.14 -4.65 -7.61
CA TRP A 129 -6.18 -5.73 -7.35
C TRP A 129 -6.89 -6.96 -6.80
N ALA A 130 -6.66 -8.11 -7.45
CA ALA A 130 -7.44 -9.32 -7.24
C ALA A 130 -7.53 -9.78 -5.77
N ASN A 131 -6.52 -9.45 -4.95
CA ASN A 131 -6.51 -9.86 -3.55
C ASN A 131 -7.35 -8.96 -2.62
N HIS A 132 -7.75 -7.76 -3.03
CA HIS A 132 -8.51 -6.84 -2.18
C HIS A 132 -9.79 -7.46 -1.65
N THR A 133 -10.63 -8.00 -2.54
CA THR A 133 -11.92 -8.58 -2.15
C THR A 133 -11.78 -9.69 -1.12
N GLY A 134 -10.91 -10.67 -1.40
CA GLY A 134 -10.68 -11.80 -0.48
C GLY A 134 -10.10 -11.37 0.86
N LEU A 135 -9.17 -10.41 0.84
CA LEU A 135 -8.53 -9.87 2.04
C LEU A 135 -9.54 -9.17 2.96
N PHE A 136 -10.39 -8.30 2.39
CA PHE A 136 -11.39 -7.55 3.17
C PHE A 136 -12.50 -8.45 3.69
N GLN A 137 -12.99 -9.38 2.87
CA GLN A 137 -13.96 -10.39 3.31
C GLN A 137 -13.42 -11.27 4.44
N ALA A 138 -12.16 -11.69 4.35
CA ALA A 138 -11.52 -12.50 5.40
C ALA A 138 -11.32 -11.72 6.72
N ALA A 139 -11.33 -10.38 6.69
CA ALA A 139 -11.34 -9.51 7.88
C ALA A 139 -12.76 -9.22 8.40
N GLY A 140 -13.81 -9.79 7.79
CA GLY A 140 -15.20 -9.60 8.21
C GLY A 140 -15.90 -8.40 7.62
N LEU A 141 -15.31 -7.71 6.62
CA LEU A 141 -15.93 -6.57 5.96
C LEU A 141 -16.87 -7.02 4.83
N THR A 142 -17.91 -6.24 4.61
CA THR A 142 -18.78 -6.37 3.42
C THR A 142 -18.16 -5.61 2.26
N VAL A 143 -17.85 -6.30 1.16
CA VAL A 143 -17.23 -5.66 -0.01
C VAL A 143 -18.28 -5.28 -1.04
N LYS A 144 -18.26 -4.02 -1.48
CA LYS A 144 -18.99 -3.49 -2.63
C LYS A 144 -18.02 -2.90 -3.64
N THR A 145 -18.51 -2.67 -4.87
CA THR A 145 -17.68 -2.11 -5.93
C THR A 145 -18.25 -0.80 -6.44
N TYR A 146 -17.38 0.09 -6.91
CA TYR A 146 -17.73 1.27 -7.69
C TYR A 146 -17.11 1.18 -9.10
N PRO A 147 -17.75 1.74 -10.15
CA PRO A 147 -17.18 1.80 -11.51
C PRO A 147 -15.84 2.53 -11.49
N TYR A 148 -14.89 2.06 -12.28
CA TYR A 148 -13.57 2.71 -12.39
C TYR A 148 -13.02 2.68 -13.81
N TYR A 149 -13.09 1.54 -14.52
CA TYR A 149 -12.52 1.38 -15.85
C TYR A 149 -13.58 0.94 -16.85
N ASP A 150 -13.71 1.72 -17.93
CA ASP A 150 -14.55 1.40 -19.06
C ASP A 150 -13.76 0.57 -20.08
N TYR A 151 -14.09 -0.72 -20.18
CA TYR A 151 -13.44 -1.65 -21.09
C TYR A 151 -13.73 -1.40 -22.56
N GLU A 152 -14.89 -0.80 -22.88
CA GLU A 152 -15.27 -0.51 -24.26
C GLU A 152 -14.46 0.67 -24.80
N ASN A 153 -14.42 1.76 -24.06
CA ASN A 153 -13.72 2.98 -24.44
C ASN A 153 -12.24 2.98 -23.98
N LYS A 154 -11.81 1.97 -23.23
CA LYS A 154 -10.44 1.83 -22.68
C LYS A 154 -10.00 3.08 -21.92
N ASN A 155 -10.86 3.58 -21.07
CA ASN A 155 -10.67 4.83 -20.33
C ASN A 155 -11.20 4.71 -18.89
N LEU A 156 -10.87 5.71 -18.09
CA LEU A 156 -11.42 5.87 -16.73
C LEU A 156 -12.92 6.24 -16.82
N ASP A 157 -13.78 5.48 -16.14
CA ASP A 157 -15.19 5.84 -15.94
C ASP A 157 -15.34 6.74 -14.72
N PHE A 158 -14.83 7.96 -14.83
CA PHE A 158 -14.82 8.89 -13.70
C PHE A 158 -16.23 9.35 -13.30
N ASP A 159 -17.11 9.56 -14.25
CA ASP A 159 -18.49 9.98 -13.96
C ASP A 159 -19.26 8.88 -13.23
N GLY A 160 -19.11 7.63 -13.65
CA GLY A 160 -19.67 6.46 -12.97
C GLY A 160 -19.08 6.27 -11.57
N MET A 161 -17.77 6.45 -11.42
CA MET A 161 -17.08 6.44 -10.13
C MET A 161 -17.67 7.50 -9.19
N LEU A 162 -17.72 8.76 -9.64
CA LEU A 162 -18.17 9.88 -8.81
C LEU A 162 -19.65 9.74 -8.41
N ALA A 163 -20.49 9.24 -9.32
CA ALA A 163 -21.90 8.96 -9.03
C ALA A 163 -22.03 7.87 -7.95
N ALA A 164 -21.28 6.78 -8.07
CA ALA A 164 -21.29 5.71 -7.07
C ALA A 164 -20.75 6.16 -5.71
N LEU A 165 -19.69 6.98 -5.68
CA LEU A 165 -19.13 7.51 -4.43
C LEU A 165 -20.13 8.40 -3.68
N LYS A 166 -21.04 9.11 -4.35
CA LYS A 166 -22.11 9.90 -3.73
C LYS A 166 -23.17 9.05 -3.01
N GLU A 167 -23.25 7.75 -3.32
CA GLU A 167 -24.17 6.80 -2.69
C GLU A 167 -23.53 6.05 -1.50
N VAL A 168 -22.25 6.28 -1.23
CA VAL A 168 -21.52 5.71 -0.09
C VAL A 168 -22.04 6.31 1.20
N LYS A 169 -22.10 5.54 2.27
CA LYS A 169 -22.54 6.04 3.59
C LYS A 169 -21.35 6.57 4.39
N ALA A 170 -21.61 7.50 5.30
CA ALA A 170 -20.61 8.06 6.20
C ALA A 170 -19.81 7.02 6.99
N ASP A 171 -20.47 5.89 7.34
CA ASP A 171 -19.83 4.81 8.09
C ASP A 171 -19.16 3.73 7.21
N ASP A 172 -19.16 3.89 5.90
CA ASP A 172 -18.51 2.97 4.98
C ASP A 172 -17.05 3.41 4.75
N ALA A 173 -16.19 2.48 4.35
CA ALA A 173 -14.85 2.79 3.87
C ALA A 173 -14.80 2.77 2.34
N VAL A 174 -13.91 3.55 1.75
CA VAL A 174 -13.64 3.56 0.30
C VAL A 174 -12.16 3.33 0.07
N LEU A 175 -11.83 2.25 -0.63
CA LEU A 175 -10.47 2.00 -1.09
C LEU A 175 -10.18 2.81 -2.35
N LEU A 176 -9.10 3.59 -2.31
CA LEU A 176 -8.57 4.37 -3.42
C LEU A 176 -7.12 3.95 -3.68
N HIS A 177 -6.73 3.80 -4.95
CA HIS A 177 -5.33 3.63 -5.31
C HIS A 177 -4.69 5.01 -5.46
N ALA A 178 -3.55 5.24 -4.83
CA ALA A 178 -2.89 6.55 -4.86
C ALA A 178 -2.30 6.87 -6.23
N CYS A 179 -1.66 5.90 -6.86
CA CYS A 179 -1.06 5.97 -8.19
C CYS A 179 -0.92 4.58 -8.79
N CYS A 180 -0.67 4.49 -10.09
CA CYS A 180 -0.45 3.26 -10.85
C CYS A 180 -1.55 2.23 -10.54
N HIS A 181 -2.79 2.60 -10.78
CA HIS A 181 -3.96 1.78 -10.43
C HIS A 181 -3.86 0.36 -10.97
N ASN A 182 -3.88 -0.62 -10.09
CA ASN A 182 -3.80 -2.02 -10.45
C ASN A 182 -5.21 -2.65 -10.55
N PRO A 183 -5.67 -3.16 -11.73
CA PRO A 183 -4.83 -3.51 -12.90
C PRO A 183 -4.93 -2.54 -14.09
N SER A 184 -5.67 -1.44 -14.02
CA SER A 184 -6.01 -0.65 -15.21
C SER A 184 -4.87 0.25 -15.71
N GLY A 185 -3.94 0.66 -14.83
CA GLY A 185 -2.92 1.66 -15.12
C GLY A 185 -3.48 3.07 -15.35
N MET A 186 -4.78 3.30 -15.10
CA MET A 186 -5.43 4.60 -15.26
C MET A 186 -5.54 5.28 -13.91
N ASP A 187 -4.93 6.45 -13.77
CA ASP A 187 -4.92 7.21 -12.53
C ASP A 187 -5.83 8.45 -12.61
N LEU A 188 -6.30 8.91 -11.45
CA LEU A 188 -7.01 10.16 -11.33
C LEU A 188 -6.06 11.34 -11.53
N ASN A 189 -6.46 12.31 -12.35
CA ASN A 189 -5.75 13.59 -12.43
C ASN A 189 -6.03 14.47 -11.20
N LYS A 190 -5.35 15.63 -11.11
CA LYS A 190 -5.45 16.52 -9.94
C LYS A 190 -6.87 17.07 -9.73
N GLU A 191 -7.58 17.40 -10.80
CA GLU A 191 -8.96 17.88 -10.77
C GLU A 191 -9.95 16.79 -10.33
N GLN A 192 -9.72 15.57 -10.75
CA GLN A 192 -10.52 14.40 -10.34
C GLN A 192 -10.30 14.07 -8.86
N TRP A 193 -9.04 14.13 -8.39
CA TRP A 193 -8.74 13.97 -6.98
C TRP A 193 -9.42 15.04 -6.10
N GLN A 194 -9.51 16.30 -6.58
CA GLN A 194 -10.24 17.37 -5.87
C GLN A 194 -11.72 17.00 -5.71
N GLN A 195 -12.37 16.56 -6.79
CA GLN A 195 -13.78 16.17 -6.75
C GLN A 195 -14.03 14.96 -5.82
N VAL A 196 -13.14 13.95 -5.84
CA VAL A 196 -13.25 12.81 -4.93
C VAL A 196 -13.06 13.24 -3.47
N ALA A 197 -12.12 14.16 -3.20
CA ALA A 197 -11.88 14.68 -1.86
C ALA A 197 -13.06 15.53 -1.34
N GLU A 198 -13.72 16.31 -2.21
CA GLU A 198 -14.96 17.03 -1.88
C GLU A 198 -16.09 16.07 -1.51
N VAL A 199 -16.30 15.01 -2.31
CA VAL A 199 -17.32 13.99 -2.01
C VAL A 199 -16.99 13.27 -0.69
N ALA A 200 -15.73 12.92 -0.44
CA ALA A 200 -15.33 12.30 0.81
C ALA A 200 -15.60 13.19 2.02
N LYS A 201 -15.30 14.49 1.89
CA LYS A 201 -15.55 15.50 2.93
C LYS A 201 -17.05 15.68 3.21
N ASP A 202 -17.87 15.76 2.16
CA ASP A 202 -19.29 16.03 2.27
C ASP A 202 -20.08 14.84 2.84
N ILE A 203 -19.73 13.62 2.43
CA ILE A 203 -20.36 12.39 2.90
C ILE A 203 -19.80 11.92 4.22
N GLY A 204 -18.46 12.05 4.41
CA GLY A 204 -17.78 11.64 5.62
C GLY A 204 -17.44 10.13 5.65
N PHE A 205 -17.34 9.45 4.51
CA PHE A 205 -16.83 8.09 4.47
C PHE A 205 -15.33 8.03 4.83
N LEU A 206 -14.85 6.88 5.27
CA LEU A 206 -13.45 6.67 5.63
C LEU A 206 -12.61 6.31 4.38
N PRO A 207 -11.71 7.18 3.90
CA PRO A 207 -10.78 6.83 2.84
C PRO A 207 -9.74 5.81 3.34
N LEU A 208 -9.55 4.72 2.60
CA LEU A 208 -8.43 3.79 2.71
C LEU A 208 -7.62 3.91 1.43
N VAL A 209 -6.40 4.46 1.51
CA VAL A 209 -5.56 4.69 0.33
C VAL A 209 -4.47 3.63 0.25
N ASP A 210 -4.45 2.87 -0.85
CA ASP A 210 -3.39 1.91 -1.17
C ASP A 210 -2.30 2.57 -2.01
N MET A 211 -1.08 2.63 -1.46
CA MET A 211 0.11 3.22 -2.08
C MET A 211 1.17 2.13 -2.29
N ALA A 212 1.01 1.33 -3.34
CA ALA A 212 1.96 0.26 -3.65
C ALA A 212 3.12 0.69 -4.58
N TYR A 213 2.99 1.83 -5.28
CA TYR A 213 3.83 2.19 -6.41
C TYR A 213 4.40 3.62 -6.33
N GLN A 214 4.54 4.22 -5.16
CA GLN A 214 5.06 5.57 -5.03
C GLN A 214 6.43 5.74 -5.73
N GLY A 215 6.51 6.69 -6.67
CA GLY A 215 7.67 6.99 -7.49
C GLY A 215 7.71 6.23 -8.82
N PHE A 216 6.66 5.49 -9.19
CA PHE A 216 6.54 4.80 -10.48
C PHE A 216 5.54 5.45 -11.45
N GLY A 217 4.69 6.35 -10.97
CA GLY A 217 3.84 7.18 -11.82
C GLY A 217 4.65 8.33 -12.40
N GLU A 218 4.58 9.49 -11.78
CA GLU A 218 5.30 10.69 -12.25
C GLU A 218 6.52 11.02 -11.37
N SER A 219 6.32 11.11 -10.07
CA SER A 219 7.37 11.39 -9.09
C SER A 219 6.94 10.91 -7.70
N LEU A 220 7.87 10.94 -6.73
CA LEU A 220 7.54 10.63 -5.32
C LEU A 220 6.45 11.56 -4.76
N ASP A 221 6.46 12.83 -5.17
CA ASP A 221 5.54 13.84 -4.66
C ASP A 221 4.24 13.90 -5.45
N ASP A 222 4.29 13.80 -6.78
CA ASP A 222 3.08 13.81 -7.62
C ASP A 222 2.23 12.55 -7.37
N ASP A 223 2.85 11.39 -7.20
CA ASP A 223 2.18 10.13 -6.86
C ASP A 223 1.48 10.19 -5.49
N ALA A 224 1.98 11.02 -4.58
CA ALA A 224 1.39 11.25 -3.27
C ALA A 224 0.35 12.41 -3.24
N TYR A 225 0.17 13.13 -4.35
CA TYR A 225 -0.71 14.30 -4.40
C TYR A 225 -2.13 13.99 -3.91
N GLY A 226 -2.76 12.95 -4.45
CA GLY A 226 -4.15 12.62 -4.14
C GLY A 226 -4.37 12.27 -2.67
N LEU A 227 -3.46 11.47 -2.08
CA LEU A 227 -3.57 11.12 -0.67
C LEU A 227 -3.31 12.31 0.26
N ARG A 228 -2.38 13.22 -0.10
CA ARG A 228 -2.11 14.43 0.68
C ARG A 228 -3.29 15.40 0.63
N LEU A 229 -3.90 15.58 -0.53
CA LEU A 229 -5.14 16.35 -0.69
C LEU A 229 -6.29 15.74 0.13
N MET A 230 -6.42 14.40 0.13
CA MET A 230 -7.42 13.71 0.93
C MET A 230 -7.19 13.96 2.42
N ALA A 231 -5.94 13.87 2.91
CA ALA A 231 -5.57 14.15 4.29
C ALA A 231 -5.86 15.60 4.72
N ASP A 232 -5.89 16.54 3.78
CA ASP A 232 -6.33 17.93 4.01
C ASP A 232 -7.84 18.06 4.12
N SER A 233 -8.58 17.18 3.47
CA SER A 233 -10.01 17.33 3.24
C SER A 233 -10.86 16.59 4.28
N VAL A 234 -10.36 15.47 4.82
CA VAL A 234 -11.10 14.61 5.76
C VAL A 234 -10.49 14.63 7.16
N LYS A 235 -11.31 14.26 8.15
CA LYS A 235 -10.89 14.17 9.56
C LYS A 235 -10.08 12.90 9.85
N GLU A 236 -10.47 11.81 9.21
CA GLU A 236 -9.92 10.48 9.43
C GLU A 236 -9.66 9.79 8.10
N MET A 237 -8.53 9.11 7.98
CA MET A 237 -8.21 8.24 6.85
C MET A 237 -7.13 7.22 7.22
N ILE A 238 -6.98 6.20 6.37
CA ILE A 238 -5.93 5.19 6.50
C ILE A 238 -5.12 5.17 5.21
N VAL A 239 -3.79 5.06 5.33
CA VAL A 239 -2.88 4.88 4.20
C VAL A 239 -2.11 3.57 4.38
N CYS A 240 -2.17 2.69 3.39
CA CYS A 240 -1.39 1.46 3.32
C CYS A 240 -0.30 1.61 2.27
N SER A 241 0.95 1.63 2.68
CA SER A 241 2.11 1.76 1.77
C SER A 241 2.94 0.49 1.71
N SER A 242 3.61 0.26 0.58
CA SER A 242 4.44 -0.91 0.33
C SER A 242 5.82 -0.52 -0.16
N CYS A 243 6.85 -1.17 0.38
CA CYS A 243 8.24 -1.04 -0.08
C CYS A 243 8.64 -2.17 -1.05
N SER A 244 7.67 -2.99 -1.50
CA SER A 244 7.97 -4.14 -2.37
C SER A 244 8.52 -3.71 -3.73
N LYS A 245 7.95 -2.66 -4.35
CA LYS A 245 8.34 -2.21 -5.69
C LYS A 245 9.37 -1.10 -5.63
N ASN A 246 9.09 -0.01 -4.94
CA ASN A 246 9.94 1.19 -4.94
C ASN A 246 11.33 0.99 -4.29
N PHE A 247 11.50 -0.03 -3.45
CA PHE A 247 12.82 -0.45 -2.93
C PHE A 247 13.29 -1.79 -3.51
N GLY A 248 12.49 -2.45 -4.38
CA GLY A 248 12.82 -3.77 -4.91
C GLY A 248 12.86 -4.89 -3.86
N LEU A 249 12.25 -4.69 -2.69
CA LEU A 249 12.27 -5.58 -1.53
C LEU A 249 11.06 -6.54 -1.50
N TYR A 250 10.72 -7.13 -2.63
CA TYR A 250 9.50 -7.94 -2.83
C TYR A 250 9.31 -9.04 -1.78
N ARG A 251 10.38 -9.77 -1.44
CA ARG A 251 10.32 -10.90 -0.51
C ARG A 251 10.63 -10.55 0.94
N GLU A 252 11.13 -9.34 1.21
CA GLU A 252 11.43 -8.90 2.58
C GLU A 252 10.17 -8.52 3.36
N ARG A 253 9.04 -8.39 2.65
CA ARG A 253 7.71 -8.13 3.24
C ARG A 253 7.68 -6.86 4.08
N ILE A 254 7.96 -5.72 3.48
CA ILE A 254 7.99 -4.42 4.14
C ILE A 254 6.93 -3.48 3.57
N GLY A 255 6.21 -2.85 4.48
CA GLY A 255 5.20 -1.84 4.24
C GLY A 255 4.86 -1.11 5.53
N ALA A 256 3.93 -0.19 5.44
CA ALA A 256 3.45 0.57 6.59
C ALA A 256 1.94 0.81 6.51
N CYS A 257 1.28 0.85 7.67
CA CYS A 257 -0.09 1.32 7.82
C CYS A 257 -0.05 2.61 8.63
N THR A 258 -0.58 3.69 8.06
CA THR A 258 -0.70 4.99 8.72
C THR A 258 -2.16 5.30 8.95
N ILE A 259 -2.55 5.53 10.19
CA ILE A 259 -3.87 6.07 10.54
C ILE A 259 -3.76 7.56 10.80
N ILE A 260 -4.73 8.31 10.32
CA ILE A 260 -4.89 9.76 10.55
C ILE A 260 -6.17 9.96 11.33
N GLY A 261 -6.12 10.76 12.38
CA GLY A 261 -7.28 11.15 13.19
C GLY A 261 -7.58 12.63 13.12
N GLU A 262 -8.71 13.02 13.68
CA GLU A 262 -9.14 14.43 13.79
C GLU A 262 -8.20 15.25 14.69
N SER A 263 -7.58 14.60 15.68
CA SER A 263 -6.63 15.22 16.62
C SER A 263 -5.54 14.24 17.05
N SER A 264 -4.47 14.77 17.66
CA SER A 264 -3.43 13.91 18.27
C SER A 264 -4.02 12.95 19.30
N HIS A 265 -4.96 13.42 20.12
CA HIS A 265 -5.60 12.60 21.15
C HIS A 265 -6.45 11.47 20.54
N SER A 266 -7.29 11.77 19.53
CA SER A 266 -8.13 10.76 18.90
C SER A 266 -7.31 9.69 18.16
N VAL A 267 -6.22 10.09 17.49
CA VAL A 267 -5.35 9.13 16.81
C VAL A 267 -4.55 8.26 17.78
N ASP A 268 -4.22 8.74 18.98
CA ASP A 268 -3.57 7.91 20.00
C ASP A 268 -4.51 6.82 20.53
N ILE A 269 -5.79 7.14 20.73
CA ILE A 269 -6.81 6.15 21.07
C ILE A 269 -6.95 5.11 19.95
N ALA A 270 -7.09 5.56 18.70
CA ALA A 270 -7.18 4.68 17.54
C ALA A 270 -5.95 3.78 17.40
N ASN A 271 -4.76 4.34 17.62
CA ASN A 271 -3.51 3.58 17.58
C ASN A 271 -3.47 2.47 18.65
N SER A 272 -4.02 2.68 19.84
CA SER A 272 -4.08 1.64 20.88
C SER A 272 -4.89 0.42 20.42
N VAL A 273 -5.98 0.63 19.67
CA VAL A 273 -6.78 -0.44 19.07
C VAL A 273 -6.01 -1.09 17.94
N LEU A 274 -5.37 -0.30 17.05
CA LEU A 274 -4.54 -0.80 15.95
C LEU A 274 -3.42 -1.73 16.45
N LEU A 275 -2.74 -1.38 17.53
CA LEU A 275 -1.69 -2.20 18.13
C LEU A 275 -2.23 -3.51 18.71
N THR A 276 -3.45 -3.50 19.25
CA THR A 276 -4.13 -4.74 19.67
C THR A 276 -4.43 -5.66 18.51
N VAL A 277 -4.91 -5.10 17.40
CA VAL A 277 -5.11 -5.83 16.13
C VAL A 277 -3.80 -6.46 15.63
N ILE A 278 -2.72 -5.69 15.56
CA ILE A 278 -1.39 -6.16 15.17
C ILE A 278 -0.94 -7.31 16.08
N ARG A 279 -1.10 -7.14 17.40
CA ARG A 279 -0.73 -8.15 18.39
C ARG A 279 -1.43 -9.49 18.15
N CYS A 280 -2.68 -9.45 17.70
CA CYS A 280 -3.46 -10.65 17.41
C CYS A 280 -3.11 -11.30 16.06
N ILE A 281 -2.69 -10.51 15.04
CA ILE A 281 -2.41 -11.04 13.69
C ILE A 281 -1.01 -11.65 13.62
N TYR A 282 0.03 -10.89 13.97
CA TYR A 282 1.44 -11.31 13.82
C TYR A 282 2.33 -10.88 14.98
N SER A 283 1.78 -10.28 16.01
CA SER A 283 2.48 -9.85 17.24
C SER A 283 3.48 -8.71 17.03
N MET A 284 4.37 -8.81 16.06
CA MET A 284 5.42 -7.86 15.71
C MET A 284 5.76 -8.03 14.23
N PRO A 285 5.97 -6.95 13.46
CA PRO A 285 6.38 -7.06 12.06
C PRO A 285 7.81 -7.59 11.93
N PRO A 286 8.20 -8.15 10.76
CA PRO A 286 9.58 -8.50 10.46
C PRO A 286 10.45 -7.23 10.45
N ALA A 287 11.62 -7.29 11.08
CA ALA A 287 12.47 -6.12 11.33
C ALA A 287 13.54 -5.89 10.26
N HIS A 288 14.08 -6.95 9.63
CA HIS A 288 15.25 -6.85 8.75
C HIS A 288 15.04 -5.90 7.57
N GLY A 289 13.99 -6.11 6.79
CA GLY A 289 13.72 -5.25 5.63
C GLY A 289 13.33 -3.81 6.03
N ALA A 290 12.65 -3.62 7.18
CA ALA A 290 12.37 -2.28 7.69
C ALA A 290 13.68 -1.55 8.05
N ALA A 291 14.65 -2.26 8.66
CA ALA A 291 15.96 -1.71 8.98
C ALA A 291 16.76 -1.32 7.72
N ILE A 292 16.63 -2.05 6.61
CA ILE A 292 17.22 -1.66 5.33
C ILE A 292 16.59 -0.34 4.81
N VAL A 293 15.26 -0.26 4.79
CA VAL A 293 14.55 0.92 4.30
C VAL A 293 14.83 2.15 5.15
N GLU A 294 14.79 2.03 6.50
CA GLU A 294 15.12 3.16 7.38
C GLU A 294 16.56 3.64 7.18
N THR A 295 17.52 2.72 6.98
CA THR A 295 18.91 3.06 6.70
C THR A 295 19.04 3.85 5.40
N ILE A 296 18.31 3.45 4.34
CA ILE A 296 18.30 4.18 3.06
C ILE A 296 17.67 5.55 3.23
N LEU A 297 16.51 5.63 3.86
CA LEU A 297 15.75 6.89 4.00
C LEU A 297 16.38 7.87 4.99
N HIS A 298 17.21 7.39 5.91
CA HIS A 298 17.91 8.24 6.89
C HIS A 298 19.28 8.73 6.42
N SER A 299 19.77 8.27 5.27
CA SER A 299 21.06 8.62 4.69
C SER A 299 20.88 9.40 3.37
N ASP A 300 21.33 10.65 3.31
CA ASP A 300 21.27 11.47 2.10
C ASP A 300 22.00 10.81 0.92
N GLU A 301 23.14 10.15 1.17
CA GLU A 301 23.90 9.41 0.16
C GLU A 301 23.10 8.24 -0.41
N LEU A 302 22.47 7.43 0.44
CA LEU A 302 21.69 6.27 0.00
C LEU A 302 20.36 6.68 -0.61
N GLN A 303 19.75 7.78 -0.15
CA GLN A 303 18.59 8.40 -0.81
C GLN A 303 18.94 8.86 -2.23
N TYR A 304 20.08 9.47 -2.42
CA TYR A 304 20.56 9.87 -3.75
C TYR A 304 20.73 8.66 -4.68
N LEU A 305 21.34 7.57 -4.20
CA LEU A 305 21.46 6.32 -4.96
C LEU A 305 20.10 5.70 -5.29
N HIS A 306 19.16 5.75 -4.35
CA HIS A 306 17.78 5.31 -4.55
C HIS A 306 17.03 6.17 -5.59
N GLY A 307 17.22 7.49 -5.55
CA GLY A 307 16.64 8.43 -6.52
C GLY A 307 17.17 8.23 -7.94
N ARG A 308 18.46 7.88 -8.10
CA ARG A 308 19.04 7.55 -9.42
C ARG A 308 18.41 6.32 -10.04
N PHE A 309 18.04 5.33 -9.25
CA PHE A 309 17.28 4.18 -9.72
C PHE A 309 15.97 4.60 -10.39
N LYS A 310 15.28 5.60 -9.81
CA LYS A 310 13.99 6.08 -10.32
C LYS A 310 14.11 7.04 -11.52
N SER A 311 15.23 7.75 -11.66
CA SER A 311 15.34 8.85 -12.65
C SER A 311 16.05 8.48 -13.95
N ASN A 312 16.90 7.48 -14.01
CA ASN A 312 17.85 7.32 -15.12
C ASN A 312 17.87 5.98 -15.87
N GLU A 313 17.32 4.90 -15.39
CA GLU A 313 17.45 3.60 -16.06
C GLU A 313 16.19 2.74 -16.07
N TYR A 314 15.14 3.09 -15.33
CA TYR A 314 14.05 2.15 -15.05
C TYR A 314 12.64 2.70 -15.29
N CYS A 315 12.50 3.97 -15.65
CA CYS A 315 11.20 4.63 -15.84
C CYS A 315 10.52 4.33 -17.20
N GLY A 316 10.91 3.30 -17.88
CA GLY A 316 10.42 2.98 -19.23
C GLY A 316 9.49 1.77 -19.35
N TYR A 317 9.16 1.07 -18.25
CA TYR A 317 8.46 -0.20 -18.33
C TYR A 317 7.46 -0.44 -17.15
N CYS A 318 6.59 0.53 -16.87
CA CYS A 318 5.35 0.24 -16.15
C CYS A 318 4.15 0.39 -17.05
#